data_ed71141f7f6ce64bdd6096df9b4ab70c
#
_entry.id   ed71141f7f6ce64bdd6096df9b4ab70c
#
_cell.length_a   1.000
_cell.length_b   1.000
_cell.length_c   1.000
_cell.angle_alpha   90.00
_cell.angle_beta   90.00
_cell.angle_gamma   90.00
#
_symmetry.space_group_name_H-M   'P 1'
#
loop_
_entity.id
_entity.type
_entity.pdbx_description
1 polymer ?
#
loop_
_entity_poly.entity_id
_entity_poly.type
_entity_poly.pdbx_seq_one_letter_code
_entity_poly.pdbx_strand_id
1 'polypeptide(L)'
;MPQPKAQIETPTKSYVVRYPSAVEAAIQQQNVFWAAEKMGVEADEQDFRTKLTEGEHHAVLSIQAILTQYEIMIGGVEMWGGKIAKMFPRLEIQRMCATFAYAELASHAPFYKIGNQVLNRDTDEFYESCQEIPELANHLDFVESQAKSKNPLEVTAALCFLEGVVLFSAFAFFKSFNSNGFNLIPHFVAGIDASAKDENFHSMASAWLFRTCKMEREALGLDTHYDGLIKDLAYETYNHECAIIDHIYSVKPETMRTMDKEDLKQFIRDRIDLVCSYLDHPPIFKQPKGVVSEWFYKNLSSFKYSDFFAATQVQYTKNYNKNSLGFGV
;
A
#
# COMPACT_ATOMS: atom_id res chain seq x y z
N MET A 1 19.15 -2.09 34.03
CA MET A 1 19.79 -2.55 32.79
C MET A 1 18.85 -2.18 31.63
N PRO A 2 19.36 -1.74 30.46
CA PRO A 2 18.49 -1.54 29.32
C PRO A 2 17.78 -2.86 28.97
N GLN A 3 16.52 -2.78 28.57
CA GLN A 3 15.78 -3.97 28.14
C GLN A 3 16.49 -4.64 26.96
N PRO A 4 16.48 -5.97 26.87
CA PRO A 4 17.02 -6.68 25.73
C PRO A 4 16.29 -6.27 24.45
N LYS A 5 17.02 -6.11 23.35
CA LYS A 5 16.46 -5.78 22.05
C LYS A 5 16.53 -6.99 21.13
N ALA A 6 15.51 -7.16 20.31
CA ALA A 6 15.51 -8.14 19.24
C ALA A 6 16.69 -7.90 18.28
N GLN A 7 17.17 -8.95 17.62
CA GLN A 7 18.29 -8.84 16.68
C GLN A 7 17.96 -7.90 15.52
N ILE A 8 16.75 -7.95 15.05
CA ILE A 8 16.24 -7.09 13.97
C ILE A 8 16.25 -5.59 14.35
N GLU A 9 16.10 -5.26 15.63
CA GLU A 9 16.12 -3.90 16.20
C GLU A 9 17.55 -3.42 16.56
N THR A 10 18.58 -4.27 16.35
CA THR A 10 19.93 -3.97 16.79
C THR A 10 20.81 -3.53 15.63
N PRO A 11 21.44 -2.34 15.69
CA PRO A 11 22.32 -1.87 14.64
C PRO A 11 23.55 -2.77 14.49
N THR A 12 24.13 -2.81 13.30
CA THR A 12 25.33 -3.58 13.00
C THR A 12 26.34 -2.73 12.23
N LYS A 13 27.63 -3.06 12.40
CA LYS A 13 28.73 -2.55 11.55
C LYS A 13 29.18 -3.61 10.52
N SER A 14 28.50 -4.75 10.46
CA SER A 14 28.80 -5.87 9.57
C SER A 14 27.91 -5.86 8.36
N TYR A 15 28.46 -6.16 7.18
CA TYR A 15 27.71 -6.42 5.95
C TYR A 15 27.20 -7.86 5.82
N VAL A 16 27.37 -8.70 6.86
CA VAL A 16 26.81 -10.05 6.85
C VAL A 16 25.29 -9.95 6.92
N VAL A 17 24.64 -10.41 5.85
CA VAL A 17 23.19 -10.44 5.75
C VAL A 17 22.62 -11.46 6.73
N ARG A 18 21.71 -11.03 7.58
CA ARG A 18 20.93 -11.87 8.51
C ARG A 18 19.49 -12.05 8.09
N TYR A 19 18.98 -11.09 7.31
CA TYR A 19 17.60 -11.04 6.82
C TYR A 19 17.58 -11.03 5.28
N PRO A 20 17.84 -12.18 4.65
CA PRO A 20 17.91 -12.27 3.19
C PRO A 20 16.61 -11.85 2.50
N SER A 21 15.44 -12.08 3.12
CA SER A 21 14.15 -11.64 2.58
C SER A 21 14.09 -10.12 2.34
N ALA A 22 14.75 -9.30 3.19
CA ALA A 22 14.83 -7.87 2.97
C ALA A 22 15.67 -7.50 1.72
N VAL A 23 16.76 -8.25 1.47
CA VAL A 23 17.57 -8.05 0.27
C VAL A 23 16.78 -8.42 -0.98
N GLU A 24 16.10 -9.55 -0.93
CA GLU A 24 15.27 -10.04 -2.04
C GLU A 24 14.12 -9.07 -2.34
N ALA A 25 13.46 -8.55 -1.29
CA ALA A 25 12.42 -7.53 -1.44
C ALA A 25 12.94 -6.26 -2.12
N ALA A 26 14.10 -5.76 -1.72
CA ALA A 26 14.73 -4.61 -2.37
C ALA A 26 15.04 -4.89 -3.85
N ILE A 27 15.57 -6.07 -4.19
CA ILE A 27 15.87 -6.46 -5.57
C ILE A 27 14.57 -6.58 -6.37
N GLN A 28 13.54 -7.20 -5.79
CA GLN A 28 12.24 -7.38 -6.45
C GLN A 28 11.61 -6.03 -6.80
N GLN A 29 11.56 -5.07 -5.85
CA GLN A 29 11.03 -3.73 -6.11
C GLN A 29 11.83 -3.00 -7.21
N GLN A 30 13.16 -3.14 -7.21
CA GLN A 30 13.98 -2.57 -8.28
C GLN A 30 13.67 -3.16 -9.65
N ASN A 31 13.38 -4.47 -9.72
CA ASN A 31 13.07 -5.16 -10.97
C ASN A 31 11.69 -4.80 -11.55
N VAL A 32 10.75 -4.41 -10.70
CA VAL A 32 9.38 -4.03 -11.12
C VAL A 32 9.18 -2.52 -11.17
N PHE A 33 10.23 -1.73 -10.97
CA PHE A 33 10.16 -0.27 -11.02
C PHE A 33 9.57 0.22 -12.35
N TRP A 34 8.65 1.15 -12.24
CA TRP A 34 7.99 1.79 -13.38
C TRP A 34 8.08 3.32 -13.25
N ALA A 35 8.19 4.00 -14.37
CA ALA A 35 8.24 5.46 -14.42
C ALA A 35 6.86 6.01 -14.74
N ALA A 36 6.39 6.94 -13.93
CA ALA A 36 5.09 7.59 -14.08
C ALA A 36 4.88 8.18 -15.47
N GLU A 37 5.91 8.84 -16.01
CA GLU A 37 5.89 9.53 -17.31
C GLU A 37 5.73 8.55 -18.50
N LYS A 38 5.94 7.26 -18.28
CA LYS A 38 5.77 6.23 -19.32
C LYS A 38 4.38 5.60 -19.35
N MET A 39 3.51 5.96 -18.39
CA MET A 39 2.15 5.42 -18.34
C MET A 39 1.25 6.00 -19.43
N GLY A 40 1.57 7.18 -19.97
CA GLY A 40 0.82 7.79 -21.08
C GLY A 40 -0.56 8.32 -20.67
N VAL A 41 -0.72 8.75 -19.41
CA VAL A 41 -1.99 9.21 -18.82
C VAL A 41 -2.63 10.37 -19.60
N GLU A 42 -1.83 11.15 -20.30
CA GLU A 42 -2.29 12.26 -21.15
C GLU A 42 -3.24 11.78 -22.27
N ALA A 43 -3.12 10.53 -22.70
CA ALA A 43 -4.04 9.95 -23.69
C ALA A 43 -5.46 9.75 -23.15
N ASP A 44 -5.65 9.76 -21.83
CA ASP A 44 -6.94 9.63 -21.16
C ASP A 44 -7.65 10.97 -20.92
N GLU A 45 -7.03 12.10 -21.30
CA GLU A 45 -7.56 13.47 -21.05
C GLU A 45 -9.02 13.62 -21.49
N GLN A 46 -9.35 13.15 -22.71
CA GLN A 46 -10.71 13.24 -23.22
C GLN A 46 -11.70 12.39 -22.39
N ASP A 47 -11.28 11.23 -21.93
CA ASP A 47 -12.11 10.35 -21.09
C ASP A 47 -12.43 11.03 -19.76
N PHE A 48 -11.45 11.58 -19.09
CA PHE A 48 -11.63 12.33 -17.85
C PHE A 48 -12.56 13.52 -18.01
N ARG A 49 -12.45 14.25 -19.12
CA ARG A 49 -13.19 15.51 -19.33
C ARG A 49 -14.62 15.31 -19.84
N THR A 50 -14.89 14.25 -20.60
CA THR A 50 -16.15 14.17 -21.37
C THR A 50 -16.90 12.87 -21.20
N LYS A 51 -16.28 11.80 -20.72
CA LYS A 51 -16.92 10.49 -20.65
C LYS A 51 -17.34 10.07 -19.24
N LEU A 52 -16.77 10.68 -18.20
CA LEU A 52 -17.19 10.42 -16.83
C LEU A 52 -18.54 11.08 -16.55
N THR A 53 -19.39 10.40 -15.80
CA THR A 53 -20.63 10.99 -15.28
C THR A 53 -20.33 12.00 -14.17
N GLU A 54 -21.33 12.75 -13.73
CA GLU A 54 -21.16 13.74 -12.64
C GLU A 54 -20.69 13.07 -11.35
N GLY A 55 -21.29 11.92 -10.97
CA GLY A 55 -20.89 11.16 -9.79
C GLY A 55 -19.48 10.60 -9.93
N GLU A 56 -19.15 9.99 -11.06
CA GLU A 56 -17.81 9.44 -11.33
C GLU A 56 -16.74 10.54 -11.31
N HIS A 57 -17.04 11.71 -11.87
CA HIS A 57 -16.10 12.84 -11.85
C HIS A 57 -15.87 13.37 -10.42
N HIS A 58 -16.94 13.49 -9.59
CA HIS A 58 -16.81 13.83 -8.19
C HIS A 58 -15.93 12.82 -7.44
N ALA A 59 -16.18 11.52 -7.64
CA ALA A 59 -15.40 10.47 -6.98
C ALA A 59 -13.92 10.52 -7.39
N VAL A 60 -13.62 10.70 -8.69
CA VAL A 60 -12.25 10.84 -9.20
C VAL A 60 -11.54 12.01 -8.54
N LEU A 61 -12.16 13.20 -8.47
CA LEU A 61 -11.56 14.37 -7.85
C LEU A 61 -11.32 14.17 -6.35
N SER A 62 -12.30 13.59 -5.64
CA SER A 62 -12.17 13.33 -4.20
C SER A 62 -11.01 12.36 -3.89
N ILE A 63 -10.87 11.30 -4.68
CA ILE A 63 -9.77 10.34 -4.52
C ILE A 63 -8.43 11.00 -4.85
N GLN A 64 -8.32 11.74 -5.95
CA GLN A 64 -7.08 12.41 -6.36
C GLN A 64 -6.60 13.44 -5.34
N ALA A 65 -7.52 14.10 -4.61
CA ALA A 65 -7.16 15.06 -3.58
C ALA A 65 -6.36 14.44 -2.41
N ILE A 66 -6.52 13.13 -2.15
CA ILE A 66 -5.81 12.45 -1.05
C ILE A 66 -4.62 11.60 -1.51
N LEU A 67 -4.67 11.01 -2.71
CA LEU A 67 -3.66 10.04 -3.15
C LEU A 67 -2.23 10.61 -3.10
N THR A 68 -2.00 11.79 -3.65
CA THR A 68 -0.66 12.40 -3.64
C THR A 68 -0.18 12.71 -2.22
N GLN A 69 -1.06 13.15 -1.34
CA GLN A 69 -0.74 13.41 0.08
C GLN A 69 -0.37 12.12 0.80
N TYR A 70 -1.10 11.05 0.51
CA TYR A 70 -0.88 9.75 1.11
C TYR A 70 0.53 9.21 0.81
N GLU A 71 0.96 9.24 -0.46
CA GLU A 71 2.27 8.77 -0.89
C GLU A 71 3.43 9.55 -0.22
N ILE A 72 3.22 10.86 -0.02
CA ILE A 72 4.20 11.69 0.70
C ILE A 72 4.28 11.28 2.17
N MET A 73 3.15 11.00 2.82
CA MET A 73 3.08 10.66 4.25
C MET A 73 3.61 9.26 4.54
N ILE A 74 3.28 8.26 3.72
CA ILE A 74 3.66 6.86 3.95
C ILE A 74 4.99 6.53 3.30
N GLY A 75 5.12 6.82 2.01
CA GLY A 75 6.26 6.37 1.21
C GLY A 75 7.53 7.12 1.52
N GLY A 76 7.42 8.41 1.65
CA GLY A 76 8.57 9.30 1.69
C GLY A 76 9.46 9.14 2.90
N VAL A 77 9.82 10.28 3.50
CA VAL A 77 10.75 10.34 4.62
C VAL A 77 10.11 9.87 5.93
N GLU A 78 8.76 9.90 6.02
CA GLU A 78 8.06 9.65 7.29
C GLU A 78 8.07 8.16 7.69
N MET A 79 7.60 7.26 6.82
CA MET A 79 7.47 5.86 7.19
C MET A 79 8.64 5.00 6.66
N TRP A 80 8.66 4.63 5.38
CA TRP A 80 9.70 3.71 4.88
C TRP A 80 11.11 4.28 5.00
N GLY A 81 11.37 5.45 4.43
CA GLY A 81 12.69 6.09 4.43
C GLY A 81 13.13 6.63 5.78
N GLY A 82 12.19 6.89 6.68
CA GLY A 82 12.44 7.51 7.97
C GLY A 82 12.28 6.56 9.14
N LYS A 83 11.02 6.30 9.53
CA LYS A 83 10.70 5.63 10.79
C LYS A 83 11.06 4.15 10.79
N ILE A 84 10.65 3.40 9.79
CA ILE A 84 10.91 1.96 9.68
C ILE A 84 12.42 1.70 9.58
N ALA A 85 13.14 2.45 8.73
CA ALA A 85 14.58 2.33 8.59
C ALA A 85 15.35 2.61 9.90
N LYS A 86 14.81 3.49 10.77
CA LYS A 86 15.42 3.78 12.09
C LYS A 86 15.07 2.71 13.13
N MET A 87 13.86 2.14 13.08
CA MET A 87 13.42 1.08 13.98
C MET A 87 14.16 -0.23 13.73
N PHE A 88 14.45 -0.52 12.46
CA PHE A 88 15.13 -1.73 12.01
C PHE A 88 16.46 -1.39 11.33
N PRO A 89 17.49 -1.04 12.13
CA PRO A 89 18.73 -0.42 11.64
C PRO A 89 19.73 -1.41 11.02
N ARG A 90 19.26 -2.55 10.51
CA ARG A 90 20.06 -3.51 9.73
C ARG A 90 20.23 -3.00 8.31
N LEU A 91 21.42 -3.10 7.74
CA LEU A 91 21.72 -2.56 6.40
C LEU A 91 20.83 -3.14 5.30
N GLU A 92 20.53 -4.44 5.36
CA GLU A 92 19.65 -5.11 4.44
C GLU A 92 18.20 -4.60 4.52
N ILE A 93 17.72 -4.28 5.72
CA ILE A 93 16.38 -3.72 5.93
C ILE A 93 16.34 -2.25 5.51
N GLN A 94 17.36 -1.46 5.85
CA GLN A 94 17.46 -0.07 5.38
C GLN A 94 17.49 0.02 3.85
N ARG A 95 18.17 -0.94 3.17
CA ARG A 95 18.13 -1.03 1.71
C ARG A 95 16.72 -1.27 1.19
N MET A 96 15.98 -2.22 1.78
CA MET A 96 14.56 -2.46 1.44
C MET A 96 13.71 -1.20 1.62
N CYS A 97 13.80 -0.57 2.80
CA CYS A 97 13.07 0.65 3.10
C CYS A 97 13.38 1.80 2.12
N ALA A 98 14.65 1.99 1.79
CA ALA A 98 15.07 3.03 0.83
C ALA A 98 14.53 2.75 -0.57
N THR A 99 14.44 1.48 -0.97
CA THR A 99 13.91 1.07 -2.28
C THR A 99 12.41 1.27 -2.36
N PHE A 100 11.67 0.97 -1.30
CA PHE A 100 10.22 1.22 -1.21
C PHE A 100 9.94 2.73 -1.21
N ALA A 101 10.59 3.50 -0.34
CA ALA A 101 10.46 4.96 -0.33
C ALA A 101 10.78 5.60 -1.70
N TYR A 102 11.72 5.02 -2.45
CA TYR A 102 12.01 5.46 -3.81
C TYR A 102 10.86 5.17 -4.77
N ALA A 103 10.20 4.00 -4.67
CA ALA A 103 9.04 3.69 -5.50
C ALA A 103 7.89 4.68 -5.28
N GLU A 104 7.60 5.00 -4.01
CA GLU A 104 6.56 5.99 -3.66
C GLU A 104 6.85 7.37 -4.26
N LEU A 105 8.07 7.86 -4.07
CA LEU A 105 8.45 9.22 -4.49
C LEU A 105 8.76 9.34 -5.98
N ALA A 106 9.15 8.26 -6.65
CA ALA A 106 9.61 8.30 -8.05
C ALA A 106 8.61 7.68 -9.04
N SER A 107 7.61 6.92 -8.56
CA SER A 107 6.57 6.32 -9.38
C SER A 107 5.18 6.81 -8.97
N HIS A 108 4.75 6.55 -7.74
CA HIS A 108 3.36 6.75 -7.31
C HIS A 108 3.01 8.25 -7.22
N ALA A 109 3.70 9.05 -6.42
CA ALA A 109 3.40 10.47 -6.27
C ALA A 109 3.46 11.24 -7.61
N PRO A 110 4.48 11.06 -8.48
CA PRO A 110 4.49 11.67 -9.82
C PRO A 110 3.34 11.19 -10.71
N PHE A 111 2.94 9.92 -10.61
CA PHE A 111 1.82 9.38 -11.38
C PHE A 111 0.49 10.05 -11.02
N TYR A 112 0.18 10.20 -9.74
CA TYR A 112 -1.03 10.91 -9.31
C TYR A 112 -0.99 12.39 -9.67
N LYS A 113 0.20 13.01 -9.60
CA LYS A 113 0.41 14.37 -10.08
C LYS A 113 0.07 14.53 -11.57
N ILE A 114 0.49 13.59 -12.43
CA ILE A 114 0.15 13.60 -13.86
C ILE A 114 -1.37 13.48 -14.03
N GLY A 115 -2.04 12.63 -13.26
CA GLY A 115 -3.50 12.55 -13.21
C GLY A 115 -4.15 13.91 -12.88
N ASN A 116 -3.62 14.61 -11.87
CA ASN A 116 -4.09 15.95 -11.50
C ASN A 116 -3.85 16.99 -12.61
N GLN A 117 -2.73 16.90 -13.33
CA GLN A 117 -2.46 17.76 -14.51
C GLN A 117 -3.48 17.56 -15.63
N VAL A 118 -3.80 16.31 -15.95
CA VAL A 118 -4.81 15.97 -16.97
C VAL A 118 -6.21 16.46 -16.57
N LEU A 119 -6.51 16.45 -15.26
CA LEU A 119 -7.75 16.99 -14.70
C LEU A 119 -7.75 18.54 -14.58
N ASN A 120 -6.65 19.23 -14.89
CA ASN A 120 -6.42 20.66 -14.59
C ASN A 120 -6.57 20.98 -13.09
N ARG A 121 -6.04 20.12 -12.24
CA ARG A 121 -6.08 20.20 -10.77
C ARG A 121 -4.68 20.20 -10.12
N ASP A 122 -3.61 20.38 -10.87
CA ASP A 122 -2.24 20.51 -10.35
C ASP A 122 -2.02 21.92 -9.79
N THR A 123 -2.71 22.23 -8.67
CA THR A 123 -2.66 23.53 -7.99
C THR A 123 -2.62 23.34 -6.47
N ASP A 124 -1.99 24.29 -5.76
CA ASP A 124 -1.88 24.21 -4.29
C ASP A 124 -3.27 24.12 -3.64
N GLU A 125 -4.27 24.89 -4.13
CA GLU A 125 -5.64 24.86 -3.61
C GLU A 125 -6.28 23.47 -3.73
N PHE A 126 -5.98 22.75 -4.81
CA PHE A 126 -6.53 21.39 -4.97
C PHE A 126 -5.85 20.41 -4.02
N TYR A 127 -4.54 20.49 -3.85
CA TYR A 127 -3.82 19.62 -2.91
C TYR A 127 -4.19 19.89 -1.45
N GLU A 128 -4.54 21.13 -1.10
CA GLU A 128 -4.99 21.51 0.24
C GLU A 128 -6.46 21.20 0.48
N SER A 129 -7.27 21.03 -0.56
CA SER A 129 -8.73 20.84 -0.46
C SER A 129 -9.15 19.59 0.33
N CYS A 130 -8.30 18.57 0.40
CA CYS A 130 -8.56 17.38 1.22
C CYS A 130 -8.74 17.72 2.71
N GLN A 131 -8.14 18.81 3.20
CA GLN A 131 -8.27 19.23 4.60
C GLN A 131 -9.60 19.96 4.89
N GLU A 132 -10.27 20.47 3.84
CA GLU A 132 -11.58 21.11 3.96
C GLU A 132 -12.73 20.11 3.95
N ILE A 133 -12.49 18.87 3.55
CA ILE A 133 -13.46 17.78 3.47
C ILE A 133 -13.28 16.88 4.71
N PRO A 134 -14.24 16.87 5.67
CA PRO A 134 -14.04 16.19 6.95
C PRO A 134 -13.66 14.71 6.84
N GLU A 135 -14.26 13.99 5.88
CA GLU A 135 -13.98 12.57 5.66
C GLU A 135 -12.53 12.35 5.21
N LEU A 136 -12.00 13.21 4.34
CA LEU A 136 -10.63 13.14 3.83
C LEU A 136 -9.64 13.60 4.91
N ALA A 137 -9.93 14.71 5.61
CA ALA A 137 -9.09 15.23 6.69
C ALA A 137 -8.95 14.20 7.82
N ASN A 138 -10.07 13.64 8.31
CA ASN A 138 -10.06 12.62 9.36
C ASN A 138 -9.29 11.36 8.93
N HIS A 139 -9.34 11.01 7.66
CA HIS A 139 -8.59 9.88 7.13
C HIS A 139 -7.08 10.14 7.15
N LEU A 140 -6.64 11.33 6.73
CA LEU A 140 -5.23 11.72 6.80
C LEU A 140 -4.72 11.80 8.24
N ASP A 141 -5.52 12.35 9.16
CA ASP A 141 -5.21 12.40 10.60
C ASP A 141 -5.06 10.98 11.19
N PHE A 142 -5.93 10.04 10.78
CA PHE A 142 -5.81 8.64 11.16
C PHE A 142 -4.47 8.06 10.69
N VAL A 143 -4.13 8.21 9.41
CA VAL A 143 -2.88 7.73 8.84
C VAL A 143 -1.67 8.31 9.57
N GLU A 144 -1.64 9.63 9.80
CA GLU A 144 -0.56 10.29 10.53
C GLU A 144 -0.44 9.78 11.98
N SER A 145 -1.58 9.53 12.64
CA SER A 145 -1.60 9.03 14.02
C SER A 145 -0.88 7.68 14.16
N GLN A 146 -1.00 6.79 13.16
CA GLN A 146 -0.36 5.48 13.16
C GLN A 146 1.18 5.60 13.12
N ALA A 147 1.70 6.68 12.58
CA ALA A 147 3.14 6.95 12.58
C ALA A 147 3.69 7.38 13.95
N LYS A 148 2.86 7.69 14.95
CA LYS A 148 3.31 8.29 16.24
C LYS A 148 3.88 7.28 17.24
N SER A 149 3.52 6.01 17.20
CA SER A 149 4.04 5.00 18.12
C SER A 149 5.55 4.83 18.02
N LYS A 150 6.19 4.49 19.13
CA LYS A 150 7.62 4.14 19.22
C LYS A 150 7.85 2.62 19.28
N ASN A 151 6.78 1.84 19.30
CA ASN A 151 6.84 0.38 19.35
C ASN A 151 6.89 -0.18 17.92
N PRO A 152 7.96 -0.88 17.52
CA PRO A 152 8.08 -1.44 16.18
C PRO A 152 6.93 -2.37 15.77
N LEU A 153 6.37 -3.13 16.71
CA LEU A 153 5.24 -4.04 16.41
C LEU A 153 3.96 -3.26 16.10
N GLU A 154 3.67 -2.19 16.85
CA GLU A 154 2.50 -1.34 16.59
C GLU A 154 2.63 -0.65 15.22
N VAL A 155 3.80 -0.07 14.96
CA VAL A 155 4.04 0.65 13.70
C VAL A 155 4.01 -0.27 12.49
N THR A 156 4.61 -1.47 12.57
CA THR A 156 4.59 -2.41 11.44
C THR A 156 3.23 -3.06 11.23
N ALA A 157 2.46 -3.33 12.29
CA ALA A 157 1.07 -3.76 12.13
C ALA A 157 0.22 -2.66 11.46
N ALA A 158 0.31 -1.42 11.94
CA ALA A 158 -0.39 -0.29 11.34
C ALA A 158 0.00 -0.09 9.87
N LEU A 159 1.31 -0.07 9.55
CA LEU A 159 1.79 0.08 8.18
C LEU A 159 1.28 -1.04 7.26
N CYS A 160 1.14 -2.28 7.78
CA CYS A 160 0.57 -3.38 7.01
C CYS A 160 -0.90 -3.08 6.58
N PHE A 161 -1.70 -2.42 7.44
CA PHE A 161 -3.05 -1.98 7.09
C PHE A 161 -3.04 -0.75 6.18
N LEU A 162 -2.16 0.22 6.42
CA LEU A 162 -2.02 1.40 5.59
C LEU A 162 -1.72 1.02 4.14
N GLU A 163 -0.69 0.23 3.91
CA GLU A 163 -0.27 -0.25 2.58
C GLU A 163 -1.23 -1.29 1.98
N GLY A 164 -1.89 -2.08 2.84
CA GLY A 164 -2.69 -3.23 2.40
C GLY A 164 -4.18 -2.97 2.25
N VAL A 165 -4.72 -1.89 2.81
CA VAL A 165 -6.17 -1.63 2.83
C VAL A 165 -6.51 -0.21 2.41
N VAL A 166 -5.82 0.80 2.99
CA VAL A 166 -6.26 2.20 2.96
C VAL A 166 -6.39 2.78 1.55
N LEU A 167 -5.59 2.37 0.57
CA LEU A 167 -5.71 2.83 -0.81
C LEU A 167 -6.59 1.92 -1.69
N PHE A 168 -6.99 0.78 -1.17
CA PHE A 168 -7.58 -0.26 -2.02
C PHE A 168 -9.02 0.03 -2.44
N SER A 169 -9.77 0.85 -1.71
CA SER A 169 -11.07 1.33 -2.18
C SER A 169 -10.91 2.21 -3.43
N ALA A 170 -9.94 3.12 -3.41
CA ALA A 170 -9.58 3.96 -4.53
C ALA A 170 -9.10 3.14 -5.75
N PHE A 171 -8.21 2.17 -5.51
CA PHE A 171 -7.73 1.29 -6.58
C PHE A 171 -8.86 0.48 -7.21
N ALA A 172 -9.74 -0.11 -6.41
CA ALA A 172 -10.87 -0.88 -6.92
C ALA A 172 -11.84 0.03 -7.71
N PHE A 173 -12.10 1.23 -7.22
CA PHE A 173 -12.93 2.21 -7.91
C PHE A 173 -12.35 2.54 -9.30
N PHE A 174 -11.08 2.95 -9.39
CA PHE A 174 -10.45 3.24 -10.67
C PHE A 174 -10.39 2.03 -11.60
N LYS A 175 -10.03 0.85 -11.10
CA LYS A 175 -9.97 -0.38 -11.90
C LYS A 175 -11.34 -0.76 -12.46
N SER A 176 -12.44 -0.38 -11.82
CA SER A 176 -13.79 -0.64 -12.29
C SER A 176 -14.07 -0.01 -13.66
N PHE A 177 -13.39 1.09 -14.01
CA PHE A 177 -13.49 1.74 -15.31
C PHE A 177 -12.96 0.90 -16.48
N ASN A 178 -12.21 -0.17 -16.21
CA ASN A 178 -11.77 -1.17 -17.19
C ASN A 178 -12.30 -2.58 -16.87
N SER A 179 -13.42 -2.67 -16.18
CA SER A 179 -14.08 -3.93 -15.86
C SER A 179 -15.48 -4.00 -16.50
N ASN A 180 -16.05 -5.19 -16.56
CA ASN A 180 -17.44 -5.40 -16.97
C ASN A 180 -17.84 -4.76 -18.32
N GLY A 181 -16.90 -4.68 -19.26
CA GLY A 181 -17.12 -4.12 -20.60
C GLY A 181 -16.89 -2.61 -20.73
N PHE A 182 -16.54 -1.93 -19.65
CA PHE A 182 -16.05 -0.55 -19.70
C PHE A 182 -14.58 -0.49 -20.14
N ASN A 183 -14.21 0.57 -20.85
CA ASN A 183 -12.85 0.90 -21.24
C ASN A 183 -12.67 2.42 -21.17
N LEU A 184 -12.59 2.94 -19.96
CA LEU A 184 -12.39 4.36 -19.66
C LEU A 184 -11.07 4.54 -18.95
N ILE A 185 -10.39 5.64 -19.23
CA ILE A 185 -9.10 6.00 -18.62
C ILE A 185 -8.08 4.84 -18.53
N PRO A 186 -7.86 4.07 -19.63
CA PRO A 186 -7.10 2.82 -19.59
C PRO A 186 -5.63 3.01 -19.16
N HIS A 187 -5.00 4.12 -19.51
CA HIS A 187 -3.62 4.41 -19.13
C HIS A 187 -3.49 4.73 -17.64
N PHE A 188 -4.45 5.50 -17.11
CA PHE A 188 -4.50 5.76 -15.67
C PHE A 188 -4.77 4.47 -14.89
N VAL A 189 -5.71 3.64 -15.34
CA VAL A 189 -5.97 2.33 -14.71
C VAL A 189 -4.73 1.42 -14.74
N ALA A 190 -3.92 1.47 -15.81
CA ALA A 190 -2.67 0.70 -15.85
C ALA A 190 -1.66 1.14 -14.77
N GLY A 191 -1.56 2.44 -14.50
CA GLY A 191 -0.75 2.96 -13.39
C GLY A 191 -1.32 2.56 -12.02
N ILE A 192 -2.65 2.61 -11.84
CA ILE A 192 -3.33 2.10 -10.63
C ILE A 192 -3.03 0.60 -10.42
N ASP A 193 -3.01 -0.20 -11.48
CA ASP A 193 -2.64 -1.63 -11.39
C ASP A 193 -1.19 -1.81 -10.95
N ALA A 194 -0.28 -0.96 -11.39
CA ALA A 194 1.11 -0.99 -10.98
C ALA A 194 1.26 -0.59 -9.50
N SER A 195 0.65 0.53 -9.07
CA SER A 195 0.63 0.95 -7.67
C SER A 195 0.03 -0.13 -6.76
N ALA A 196 -1.15 -0.68 -7.10
CA ALA A 196 -1.79 -1.71 -6.28
C ALA A 196 -0.93 -2.97 -6.08
N LYS A 197 -0.06 -3.30 -7.03
CA LYS A 197 0.93 -4.40 -6.89
C LYS A 197 2.02 -4.03 -5.89
N ASP A 198 2.56 -2.83 -6.01
CA ASP A 198 3.61 -2.34 -5.12
C ASP A 198 3.08 -2.25 -3.68
N GLU A 199 1.89 -1.65 -3.47
CA GLU A 199 1.29 -1.53 -2.13
C GLU A 199 0.98 -2.88 -1.49
N ASN A 200 0.49 -3.85 -2.28
CA ASN A 200 0.31 -5.19 -1.75
C ASN A 200 1.65 -5.82 -1.32
N PHE A 201 2.73 -5.56 -2.05
CA PHE A 201 4.06 -6.04 -1.73
C PHE A 201 4.62 -5.35 -0.48
N HIS A 202 4.46 -4.02 -0.36
CA HIS A 202 4.85 -3.24 0.81
C HIS A 202 4.11 -3.70 2.07
N SER A 203 2.81 -3.96 1.98
CA SER A 203 2.00 -4.55 3.07
C SER A 203 2.56 -5.89 3.54
N MET A 204 2.88 -6.80 2.61
CA MET A 204 3.48 -8.10 2.94
C MET A 204 4.87 -7.96 3.59
N ALA A 205 5.68 -7.00 3.14
CA ALA A 205 6.99 -6.71 3.72
C ALA A 205 6.85 -6.16 5.15
N SER A 206 5.88 -5.28 5.38
CA SER A 206 5.56 -4.75 6.71
C SER A 206 5.12 -5.86 7.67
N ALA A 207 4.23 -6.76 7.20
CA ALA A 207 3.82 -7.93 7.96
C ALA A 207 5.00 -8.87 8.28
N TRP A 208 5.93 -9.04 7.33
CA TRP A 208 7.15 -9.81 7.58
C TRP A 208 8.02 -9.17 8.67
N LEU A 209 8.20 -7.84 8.67
CA LEU A 209 8.89 -7.12 9.74
C LEU A 209 8.21 -7.34 11.09
N PHE A 210 6.87 -7.23 11.14
CA PHE A 210 6.06 -7.49 12.33
C PHE A 210 6.32 -8.90 12.87
N ARG A 211 6.13 -9.94 12.04
CA ARG A 211 6.28 -11.34 12.47
C ARG A 211 7.70 -11.67 12.92
N THR A 212 8.70 -11.18 12.19
CA THR A 212 10.11 -11.41 12.54
C THR A 212 10.47 -10.73 13.86
N CYS A 213 10.07 -9.48 14.04
CA CYS A 213 10.29 -8.75 15.29
C CYS A 213 9.55 -9.42 16.46
N LYS A 214 8.30 -9.83 16.27
CA LYS A 214 7.50 -10.54 17.25
C LYS A 214 8.19 -11.82 17.70
N MET A 215 8.57 -12.67 16.75
CA MET A 215 9.26 -13.95 17.03
C MET A 215 10.56 -13.75 17.84
N GLU A 216 11.38 -12.78 17.47
CA GLU A 216 12.64 -12.49 18.17
C GLU A 216 12.39 -11.92 19.58
N ARG A 217 11.37 -11.10 19.76
CA ARG A 217 10.95 -10.57 21.08
C ARG A 217 10.41 -11.66 21.98
N GLU A 218 9.59 -12.58 21.44
CA GLU A 218 9.09 -13.76 22.16
C GLU A 218 10.24 -14.64 22.67
N ALA A 219 11.26 -14.86 21.84
CA ALA A 219 12.46 -15.59 22.23
C ALA A 219 13.25 -14.94 23.40
N LEU A 220 13.06 -13.63 23.59
CA LEU A 220 13.65 -12.85 24.70
C LEU A 220 12.70 -12.75 25.91
N GLY A 221 11.50 -13.36 25.85
CA GLY A 221 10.50 -13.28 26.92
C GLY A 221 9.82 -11.90 27.04
N LEU A 222 9.83 -11.09 25.97
CA LEU A 222 9.15 -9.81 25.94
C LEU A 222 7.66 -9.99 25.59
N ASP A 223 6.83 -9.01 26.00
CA ASP A 223 5.40 -9.01 25.66
C ASP A 223 5.18 -8.81 24.15
N THR A 224 4.34 -9.64 23.56
CA THR A 224 4.00 -9.66 22.15
C THR A 224 2.50 -9.92 21.89
N HIS A 225 1.65 -9.60 22.88
CA HIS A 225 0.21 -9.76 22.76
C HIS A 225 -0.44 -8.56 22.05
N TYR A 226 -0.67 -8.70 20.73
CA TYR A 226 -1.18 -7.62 19.87
C TYR A 226 -2.52 -7.93 19.20
N ASP A 227 -3.23 -8.98 19.61
CA ASP A 227 -4.54 -9.34 19.01
C ASP A 227 -5.57 -8.22 19.14
N GLY A 228 -5.60 -7.53 20.28
CA GLY A 228 -6.46 -6.36 20.50
C GLY A 228 -6.13 -5.24 19.53
N LEU A 229 -4.86 -4.88 19.41
CA LEU A 229 -4.39 -3.84 18.50
C LEU A 229 -4.77 -4.15 17.04
N ILE A 230 -4.56 -5.39 16.57
CA ILE A 230 -4.89 -5.77 15.19
C ILE A 230 -6.39 -5.65 14.92
N LYS A 231 -7.23 -6.02 15.91
CA LYS A 231 -8.68 -5.86 15.81
C LYS A 231 -9.09 -4.38 15.75
N ASP A 232 -8.51 -3.54 16.62
CA ASP A 232 -8.81 -2.11 16.66
C ASP A 232 -8.40 -1.46 15.33
N LEU A 233 -7.19 -1.72 14.82
CA LEU A 233 -6.74 -1.28 13.52
C LEU A 233 -7.67 -1.71 12.38
N ALA A 234 -8.14 -2.97 12.41
CA ALA A 234 -9.04 -3.48 11.39
C ALA A 234 -10.38 -2.72 11.35
N TYR A 235 -10.98 -2.47 12.51
CA TYR A 235 -12.25 -1.73 12.59
C TYR A 235 -12.08 -0.24 12.31
N GLU A 236 -11.03 0.40 12.81
CA GLU A 236 -10.74 1.80 12.54
C GLU A 236 -10.49 2.03 11.05
N THR A 237 -9.62 1.20 10.43
CA THR A 237 -9.37 1.26 8.98
C THR A 237 -10.67 1.06 8.19
N TYR A 238 -11.49 0.07 8.55
CA TYR A 238 -12.78 -0.15 7.89
C TYR A 238 -13.70 1.07 7.99
N ASN A 239 -13.79 1.70 9.15
CA ASN A 239 -14.64 2.87 9.36
C ASN A 239 -14.17 4.06 8.52
N HIS A 240 -12.85 4.31 8.46
CA HIS A 240 -12.29 5.38 7.63
C HIS A 240 -12.50 5.11 6.14
N GLU A 241 -12.25 3.89 5.67
CA GLU A 241 -12.53 3.52 4.28
C GLU A 241 -14.02 3.65 3.93
N CYS A 242 -14.93 3.25 4.84
CA CYS A 242 -16.36 3.44 4.63
C CYS A 242 -16.74 4.92 4.54
N ALA A 243 -16.13 5.80 5.32
CA ALA A 243 -16.39 7.24 5.24
C ALA A 243 -15.93 7.81 3.89
N ILE A 244 -14.75 7.42 3.40
CA ILE A 244 -14.27 7.79 2.06
C ILE A 244 -15.23 7.26 0.97
N ILE A 245 -15.65 5.99 1.06
CA ILE A 245 -16.59 5.38 0.11
C ILE A 245 -17.93 6.15 0.14
N ASP A 246 -18.45 6.47 1.30
CA ASP A 246 -19.69 7.24 1.42
C ASP A 246 -19.55 8.63 0.82
N HIS A 247 -18.40 9.30 0.99
CA HIS A 247 -18.12 10.59 0.40
C HIS A 247 -18.05 10.53 -1.13
N ILE A 248 -17.30 9.59 -1.73
CA ILE A 248 -17.20 9.48 -3.19
C ILE A 248 -18.53 9.12 -3.86
N TYR A 249 -19.48 8.53 -3.13
CA TYR A 249 -20.85 8.27 -3.59
C TYR A 249 -21.88 9.31 -3.11
N SER A 250 -21.45 10.45 -2.58
CA SER A 250 -22.36 11.48 -2.04
C SER A 250 -23.01 12.34 -3.13
N VAL A 251 -22.38 12.45 -4.30
CA VAL A 251 -22.88 13.26 -5.42
C VAL A 251 -23.37 12.35 -6.53
N LYS A 252 -24.66 12.48 -6.89
CA LYS A 252 -25.29 11.74 -8.00
C LYS A 252 -24.98 10.23 -8.02
N PRO A 253 -25.16 9.50 -6.90
CA PRO A 253 -24.81 8.08 -6.81
C PRO A 253 -25.50 7.21 -7.86
N GLU A 254 -26.69 7.63 -8.32
CA GLU A 254 -27.44 6.97 -9.40
C GLU A 254 -26.74 7.04 -10.76
N THR A 255 -25.72 7.85 -10.90
CA THR A 255 -24.91 7.97 -12.13
C THR A 255 -23.63 7.13 -12.10
N MET A 256 -23.31 6.48 -10.99
CA MET A 256 -22.21 5.54 -10.89
C MET A 256 -22.50 4.27 -11.70
N ARG A 257 -21.68 4.00 -12.72
CA ARG A 257 -21.98 2.94 -13.71
C ARG A 257 -21.18 1.66 -13.48
N THR A 258 -20.03 1.76 -12.86
CA THR A 258 -19.02 0.70 -12.92
C THR A 258 -18.95 -0.16 -11.67
N MET A 259 -19.40 0.35 -10.53
CA MET A 259 -19.32 -0.33 -9.24
C MET A 259 -20.43 0.14 -8.29
N ASP A 260 -20.99 -0.81 -7.53
CA ASP A 260 -21.91 -0.53 -6.43
C ASP A 260 -21.14 -0.18 -5.14
N LYS A 261 -21.71 0.73 -4.35
CA LYS A 261 -21.10 1.20 -3.09
C LYS A 261 -20.92 0.06 -2.08
N GLU A 262 -21.91 -0.78 -1.92
CA GLU A 262 -21.86 -1.88 -0.93
C GLU A 262 -20.89 -2.99 -1.36
N ASP A 263 -20.76 -3.24 -2.68
CA ASP A 263 -19.75 -4.14 -3.22
C ASP A 263 -18.32 -3.64 -2.92
N LEU A 264 -18.11 -2.31 -2.99
CA LEU A 264 -16.83 -1.71 -2.64
C LEU A 264 -16.54 -1.83 -1.12
N LYS A 265 -17.54 -1.57 -0.25
CA LYS A 265 -17.41 -1.80 1.20
C LYS A 265 -17.16 -3.27 1.53
N GLN A 266 -17.80 -4.20 0.80
CA GLN A 266 -17.53 -5.64 0.93
C GLN A 266 -16.06 -5.96 0.58
N PHE A 267 -15.56 -5.37 -0.50
CA PHE A 267 -14.16 -5.55 -0.90
C PHE A 267 -13.18 -5.11 0.17
N ILE A 268 -13.45 -4.00 0.88
CA ILE A 268 -12.59 -3.56 1.99
C ILE A 268 -12.60 -4.57 3.14
N ARG A 269 -13.74 -5.18 3.48
CA ARG A 269 -13.77 -6.27 4.47
C ARG A 269 -12.90 -7.46 4.04
N ASP A 270 -12.98 -7.84 2.77
CA ASP A 270 -12.16 -8.92 2.21
C ASP A 270 -10.67 -8.58 2.26
N ARG A 271 -10.31 -7.31 1.99
CA ARG A 271 -8.92 -6.83 2.07
C ARG A 271 -8.39 -6.87 3.49
N ILE A 272 -9.17 -6.42 4.47
CA ILE A 272 -8.80 -6.46 5.88
C ILE A 272 -8.54 -7.90 6.32
N ASP A 273 -9.42 -8.84 5.98
CA ASP A 273 -9.23 -10.24 6.33
C ASP A 273 -7.98 -10.84 5.66
N LEU A 274 -7.65 -10.43 4.45
CA LEU A 274 -6.40 -10.81 3.78
C LEU A 274 -5.18 -10.23 4.50
N VAL A 275 -5.19 -8.95 4.87
CA VAL A 275 -4.09 -8.29 5.61
C VAL A 275 -3.92 -8.90 7.00
N CYS A 276 -5.00 -9.24 7.70
CA CYS A 276 -4.94 -10.01 8.93
C CYS A 276 -4.16 -11.32 8.73
N SER A 277 -4.39 -12.02 7.60
CA SER A 277 -3.64 -13.26 7.31
C SER A 277 -2.14 -13.02 7.10
N TYR A 278 -1.73 -11.86 6.58
CA TYR A 278 -0.31 -11.50 6.49
C TYR A 278 0.34 -11.32 7.87
N LEU A 279 -0.44 -10.87 8.87
CA LEU A 279 0.00 -10.69 10.26
C LEU A 279 -0.12 -11.97 11.11
N ASP A 280 -0.43 -13.11 10.50
CA ASP A 280 -0.75 -14.37 11.19
C ASP A 280 -1.93 -14.24 12.18
N HIS A 281 -2.87 -13.33 11.89
CA HIS A 281 -4.07 -13.11 12.69
C HIS A 281 -5.31 -13.74 12.01
N PRO A 282 -6.23 -14.35 12.76
CA PRO A 282 -7.49 -14.83 12.21
C PRO A 282 -8.31 -13.71 11.53
N PRO A 283 -9.10 -14.03 10.49
CA PRO A 283 -9.94 -13.05 9.83
C PRO A 283 -10.95 -12.43 10.80
N ILE A 284 -11.21 -11.14 10.64
CA ILE A 284 -12.10 -10.34 11.50
C ILE A 284 -13.55 -10.45 11.03
N PHE A 285 -13.79 -10.22 9.74
CA PHE A 285 -15.15 -10.15 9.17
C PHE A 285 -15.70 -11.51 8.77
N LYS A 286 -14.86 -12.46 8.36
CA LYS A 286 -15.22 -13.86 8.06
C LYS A 286 -16.36 -14.01 7.06
N GLN A 287 -16.45 -13.11 6.08
CA GLN A 287 -17.51 -13.13 5.08
C GLN A 287 -17.03 -13.85 3.81
N PRO A 288 -17.96 -14.38 2.97
CA PRO A 288 -17.63 -14.82 1.63
C PRO A 288 -17.05 -13.68 0.82
N LYS A 289 -16.12 -13.98 -0.09
CA LYS A 289 -15.54 -12.97 -0.98
C LYS A 289 -16.61 -12.30 -1.83
N GLY A 290 -16.54 -10.97 -1.91
CA GLY A 290 -17.40 -10.16 -2.75
C GLY A 290 -17.02 -10.21 -4.24
N VAL A 291 -17.92 -9.75 -5.10
CA VAL A 291 -17.73 -9.73 -6.56
C VAL A 291 -16.51 -8.91 -6.98
N VAL A 292 -16.19 -7.83 -6.26
CA VAL A 292 -15.02 -6.99 -6.54
C VAL A 292 -13.73 -7.79 -6.32
N SER A 293 -13.63 -8.55 -5.23
CA SER A 293 -12.48 -9.41 -4.96
C SER A 293 -12.23 -10.44 -6.06
N GLU A 294 -13.29 -10.96 -6.69
CA GLU A 294 -13.15 -11.96 -7.75
C GLU A 294 -12.41 -11.43 -8.99
N TRP A 295 -12.71 -10.20 -9.43
CA TRP A 295 -12.06 -9.63 -10.61
C TRP A 295 -10.81 -8.82 -10.29
N PHE A 296 -10.76 -8.16 -9.13
CA PHE A 296 -9.63 -7.32 -8.72
C PHE A 296 -8.31 -8.09 -8.72
N TYR A 297 -8.31 -9.29 -8.11
CA TYR A 297 -7.10 -10.10 -7.98
C TYR A 297 -6.69 -10.85 -9.24
N LYS A 298 -7.60 -11.02 -10.23
CA LYS A 298 -7.22 -11.67 -11.51
C LYS A 298 -6.05 -10.97 -12.19
N ASN A 299 -5.99 -9.66 -12.10
CA ASN A 299 -4.92 -8.87 -12.70
C ASN A 299 -3.67 -8.71 -11.80
N LEU A 300 -3.85 -8.83 -10.48
CA LEU A 300 -2.73 -8.80 -9.52
C LEU A 300 -1.96 -10.13 -9.48
N SER A 301 -2.62 -11.24 -9.74
CA SER A 301 -2.06 -12.59 -9.59
C SER A 301 -0.99 -12.99 -10.62
N SER A 302 -0.68 -12.14 -11.61
CA SER A 302 0.43 -12.37 -12.54
C SER A 302 1.81 -12.29 -11.88
N PHE A 303 1.91 -11.78 -10.66
CA PHE A 303 3.13 -11.79 -9.84
C PHE A 303 2.94 -12.68 -8.61
N LYS A 304 3.75 -13.74 -8.49
CA LYS A 304 3.73 -14.66 -7.35
C LYS A 304 4.41 -14.06 -6.10
N TYR A 305 3.84 -13.00 -5.55
CA TYR A 305 4.33 -12.44 -4.28
C TYR A 305 3.92 -13.27 -3.06
N SER A 306 2.86 -14.09 -3.16
CA SER A 306 2.32 -14.85 -2.04
C SER A 306 3.31 -15.83 -1.40
N ASP A 307 4.28 -16.33 -2.16
CA ASP A 307 5.27 -17.29 -1.67
C ASP A 307 6.58 -16.63 -1.21
N PHE A 308 6.79 -15.34 -1.50
CA PHE A 308 8.05 -14.66 -1.27
C PHE A 308 8.40 -14.53 0.21
N PHE A 309 7.48 -14.01 1.02
CA PHE A 309 7.68 -13.89 2.47
C PHE A 309 7.24 -15.13 3.28
N ALA A 310 6.59 -16.10 2.63
CA ALA A 310 6.22 -17.39 3.24
C ALA A 310 7.33 -18.45 3.14
N ALA A 311 8.26 -18.28 2.20
CA ALA A 311 9.39 -19.19 2.05
C ALA A 311 10.33 -19.06 3.26
N THR A 312 10.33 -20.07 4.10
CA THR A 312 11.25 -20.22 5.24
C THR A 312 12.71 -20.18 4.76
N GLN A 313 13.60 -19.68 5.61
CA GLN A 313 15.04 -19.45 5.46
C GLN A 313 15.89 -20.57 4.80
N VAL A 314 15.31 -21.67 4.38
CA VAL A 314 16.04 -22.90 3.98
C VAL A 314 16.52 -22.92 2.53
N GLN A 315 16.06 -22.02 1.65
CA GLN A 315 16.40 -22.09 0.20
C GLN A 315 17.49 -21.13 -0.28
N TYR A 316 18.15 -20.37 0.61
CA TYR A 316 19.03 -19.27 0.19
C TYR A 316 20.42 -19.68 -0.33
N THR A 317 20.83 -20.92 -0.25
CA THR A 317 22.18 -21.35 -0.64
C THR A 317 22.37 -21.74 -2.11
N LYS A 318 21.34 -21.70 -2.95
CA LYS A 318 21.45 -22.33 -4.28
C LYS A 318 21.35 -21.44 -5.52
N ASN A 319 20.98 -20.16 -5.46
CA ASN A 319 20.71 -19.38 -6.69
C ASN A 319 21.39 -18.01 -6.80
N TYR A 320 22.60 -17.85 -6.28
CA TYR A 320 23.50 -16.81 -6.82
C TYR A 320 24.05 -17.33 -8.15
N ASN A 321 23.27 -17.18 -9.23
CA ASN A 321 23.76 -17.42 -10.56
C ASN A 321 24.77 -16.32 -10.91
N LYS A 322 26.04 -16.68 -11.12
CA LYS A 322 27.16 -15.79 -11.44
C LYS A 322 26.98 -14.99 -12.76
N ASN A 323 25.84 -15.13 -13.44
CA ASN A 323 25.61 -14.60 -14.77
C ASN A 323 24.75 -13.33 -14.85
N SER A 324 24.34 -12.72 -13.74
CA SER A 324 23.50 -11.51 -13.77
C SER A 324 24.24 -10.16 -13.60
N LEU A 325 25.55 -10.19 -13.41
CA LEU A 325 26.39 -9.00 -13.44
C LEU A 325 27.31 -9.07 -14.66
N GLY A 326 26.75 -8.70 -15.82
CA GLY A 326 27.50 -8.54 -17.05
C GLY A 326 28.40 -7.30 -17.03
N PHE A 327 29.43 -7.30 -16.19
CA PHE A 327 30.63 -6.53 -16.47
C PHE A 327 31.57 -7.43 -17.25
N GLY A 328 31.32 -7.49 -18.57
CA GLY A 328 32.29 -8.03 -19.51
C GLY A 328 33.50 -7.10 -19.53
N VAL A 329 34.67 -7.64 -19.19
CA VAL A 329 35.97 -7.12 -19.59
C VAL A 329 36.20 -7.55 -21.02
#